data_ba9431dc8fb0b18757048befbc1da2cb
#
_entry.id   ba9431dc8fb0b18757048befbc1da2cb
#
_cell.length_a   1.000
_cell.length_b   1.000
_cell.length_c   1.000
_cell.angle_alpha   90.00
_cell.angle_beta   90.00
_cell.angle_gamma   90.00
#
_symmetry.space_group_name_H-M   'P 1'
#
loop_
_entity.id
_entity.type
_entity.pdbx_description
1 polymer ?
#
loop_
_entity_poly.entity_id
_entity_poly.type
_entity_poly.pdbx_seq_one_letter_code
_entity_poly.pdbx_strand_id
1 'polypeptide(L)' 'MADEKDVEKSYSNKEVVAKLRRLADALEEGKTFEIQIAGERIYVPPYAAVEFEYERSGEEEEVEIELRWKRRQG' A
#
# COMPACT_ATOMS: atom_id res chain seq x y z
N MET A 1 22.03 5.01 11.45
CA MET A 1 20.80 5.17 12.17
C MET A 1 19.62 4.62 11.37
N ALA A 2 18.85 3.80 11.97
CA ALA A 2 17.72 3.19 11.29
C ALA A 2 16.63 4.23 11.06
N ASP A 3 16.07 4.20 9.88
CA ASP A 3 14.99 5.09 9.51
C ASP A 3 13.77 4.22 9.24
N GLU A 4 13.27 3.63 10.32
CA GLU A 4 12.18 2.68 10.23
C GLU A 4 10.88 3.29 10.69
N LYS A 5 9.85 3.01 9.94
CA LYS A 5 8.52 3.48 10.25
C LYS A 5 7.50 2.45 9.82
N ASP A 6 6.56 2.18 10.70
CA ASP A 6 5.51 1.23 10.42
C ASP A 6 4.21 1.80 10.95
N VAL A 7 3.29 2.10 10.06
CA VAL A 7 1.99 2.65 10.43
C VAL A 7 0.89 1.76 9.86
N GLU A 8 -0.17 1.62 10.62
CA GLU A 8 -1.26 0.73 10.26
C GLU A 8 -2.57 1.34 10.72
N LYS A 9 -3.61 1.17 9.93
CA LYS A 9 -4.92 1.67 10.32
C LYS A 9 -6.00 0.88 9.61
N SER A 10 -7.08 0.59 10.36
CA SER A 10 -8.26 -0.05 9.79
C SER A 10 -9.20 1.00 9.24
N TYR A 11 -9.81 0.70 8.12
CA TYR A 11 -10.74 1.60 7.45
C TYR A 11 -12.05 0.88 7.17
N SER A 12 -13.12 1.65 7.01
CA SER A 12 -14.39 1.08 6.60
C SER A 12 -14.27 0.55 5.18
N ASN A 13 -15.17 -0.38 4.81
CA ASN A 13 -15.16 -0.90 3.44
C ASN A 13 -15.32 0.19 2.40
N LYS A 14 -16.12 1.19 2.71
CA LYS A 14 -16.33 2.30 1.77
C LYS A 14 -15.01 3.03 1.52
N GLU A 15 -14.25 3.28 2.57
CA GLU A 15 -12.95 3.94 2.45
C GLU A 15 -11.94 3.07 1.73
N VAL A 16 -11.95 1.76 2.03
CA VAL A 16 -11.05 0.82 1.37
C VAL A 16 -11.34 0.77 -0.13
N VAL A 17 -12.62 0.69 -0.49
CA VAL A 17 -13.00 0.67 -1.91
C VAL A 17 -12.49 1.90 -2.64
N ALA A 18 -12.67 3.07 -2.04
CA ALA A 18 -12.21 4.31 -2.66
C ALA A 18 -10.70 4.31 -2.86
N LYS A 19 -9.96 3.83 -1.86
CA LYS A 19 -8.50 3.77 -1.95
C LYS A 19 -8.05 2.77 -3.02
N LEU A 20 -8.71 1.61 -3.09
CA LEU A 20 -8.35 0.60 -4.07
C LEU A 20 -8.64 1.07 -5.49
N ARG A 21 -9.74 1.79 -5.68
CA ARG A 21 -10.05 2.33 -7.01
C ARG A 21 -9.00 3.34 -7.46
N ARG A 22 -8.57 4.19 -6.55
CA ARG A 22 -7.52 5.16 -6.88
C ARG A 22 -6.20 4.47 -7.19
N LEU A 23 -5.89 3.39 -6.44
CA LEU A 23 -4.69 2.62 -6.71
C LEU A 23 -4.75 1.99 -8.10
N ALA A 24 -5.89 1.38 -8.42
CA ALA A 24 -6.04 0.74 -9.72
C ALA A 24 -5.86 1.77 -10.85
N ASP A 25 -6.46 2.93 -10.69
CA ASP A 25 -6.32 4.00 -11.70
C ASP A 25 -4.88 4.44 -11.85
N ALA A 26 -4.18 4.62 -10.73
CA ALA A 26 -2.79 5.05 -10.78
C ALA A 26 -1.91 4.02 -11.49
N LEU A 27 -2.14 2.74 -11.18
CA LEU A 27 -1.37 1.67 -11.83
C LEU A 27 -1.65 1.63 -13.32
N GLU A 28 -2.90 1.77 -13.70
CA GLU A 28 -3.28 1.73 -15.10
C GLU A 28 -2.67 2.88 -15.87
N GLU A 29 -2.60 4.05 -15.26
CA GLU A 29 -2.11 5.25 -15.92
C GLU A 29 -0.60 5.45 -15.75
N GLY A 30 0.04 4.58 -14.97
CA GLY A 30 1.47 4.72 -14.73
C GLY A 30 1.83 5.96 -13.93
N LYS A 31 0.98 6.33 -13.01
CA LYS A 31 1.17 7.53 -12.20
C LYS A 31 1.49 7.20 -10.76
N THR A 32 2.02 8.19 -10.05
CA THR A 32 2.25 8.08 -8.62
C THR A 32 0.91 7.91 -7.91
N PHE A 33 0.85 6.96 -6.98
CA PHE A 33 -0.32 6.76 -6.15
C PHE A 33 -0.09 7.42 -4.80
N GLU A 34 -0.99 8.30 -4.42
CA GLU A 34 -0.89 9.01 -3.15
C GLU A 34 -1.92 8.44 -2.19
N ILE A 35 -1.49 8.09 -0.98
CA ILE A 35 -2.38 7.53 0.02
C ILE A 35 -2.00 8.07 1.39
N GLN A 36 -3.00 8.27 2.22
CA GLN A 36 -2.79 8.70 3.59
C GLN A 36 -3.13 7.54 4.52
N ILE A 37 -2.18 7.14 5.36
CA ILE A 37 -2.36 6.05 6.31
C ILE A 37 -2.03 6.57 7.69
N ALA A 38 -3.01 6.52 8.60
CA ALA A 38 -2.83 6.98 9.98
C ALA A 38 -2.20 8.37 10.06
N GLY A 39 -2.67 9.28 9.18
CA GLY A 39 -2.17 10.64 9.17
C GLY A 39 -0.89 10.85 8.39
N GLU A 40 -0.28 9.79 7.91
CA GLU A 40 0.94 9.87 7.11
C GLU A 40 0.60 9.89 5.63
N ARG A 41 1.14 10.86 4.91
CA ARG A 41 0.93 10.93 3.46
C ARG A 41 2.07 10.21 2.77
N ILE A 42 1.72 9.23 1.95
CA ILE A 42 2.70 8.36 1.31
C ILE A 42 2.53 8.44 -0.19
N TYR A 43 3.64 8.53 -0.90
CA TYR A 43 3.66 8.61 -2.36
C TYR A 43 4.30 7.35 -2.91
N VAL A 44 3.50 6.54 -3.58
CA VAL A 44 3.98 5.29 -4.17
C VAL A 44 4.35 5.56 -5.62
N PRO A 45 5.60 5.39 -5.99
CA PRO A 45 6.03 5.71 -7.36
C PRO A 45 5.47 4.70 -8.36
N PRO A 46 5.37 5.09 -9.63
CA PRO A 46 4.83 4.18 -10.64
C PRO A 46 5.69 2.94 -10.90
N TYR A 47 6.96 2.96 -10.45
CA TYR A 47 7.82 1.79 -10.65
C TYR A 47 7.75 0.80 -9.47
N ALA A 48 6.88 1.05 -8.49
CA ALA A 48 6.74 0.12 -7.38
C ALA A 48 6.24 -1.24 -7.86
N ALA A 49 6.76 -2.29 -7.23
CA ALA A 49 6.30 -3.64 -7.52
C ALA A 49 5.06 -3.91 -6.68
N VAL A 50 4.08 -4.58 -7.28
CA VAL A 50 2.84 -4.92 -6.58
C VAL A 50 2.77 -6.44 -6.45
N GLU A 51 2.60 -6.91 -5.22
CA GLU A 51 2.55 -8.34 -4.95
C GLU A 51 1.34 -8.67 -4.10
N PHE A 52 0.80 -9.86 -4.34
CA PHE A 52 -0.27 -10.41 -3.52
C PHE A 52 0.30 -11.57 -2.72
N GLU A 53 -0.02 -11.60 -1.43
CA GLU A 53 0.49 -12.64 -0.56
C GLU A 53 -0.67 -13.30 0.18
N TYR A 54 -0.62 -14.61 0.30
CA TYR A 54 -1.60 -15.37 1.06
C TYR A 54 -0.86 -16.14 2.15
N GLU A 55 -1.38 -16.07 3.35
CA GLU A 55 -0.78 -16.76 4.47
C GLU A 55 -1.87 -17.43 5.30
N ARG A 56 -1.58 -18.65 5.75
CA ARG A 56 -2.52 -19.38 6.59
C ARG A 56 -1.74 -19.96 7.77
N SER A 57 -2.29 -19.77 8.98
CA SER A 57 -1.66 -20.26 10.19
C SER A 57 -2.75 -20.60 11.19
N GLY A 58 -2.85 -21.88 11.56
CA GLY A 58 -3.91 -22.33 12.44
C GLY A 58 -5.28 -22.09 11.84
N GLU A 59 -6.08 -21.31 12.54
CA GLU A 59 -7.44 -21.01 12.07
C GLU A 59 -7.52 -19.65 11.34
N GLU A 60 -6.38 -19.01 11.17
CA GLU A 60 -6.37 -17.68 10.56
C GLU A 60 -5.84 -17.71 9.14
N GLU A 61 -6.46 -16.90 8.30
CA GLU A 61 -6.03 -16.73 6.92
C GLU A 61 -5.90 -15.25 6.64
N GLU A 62 -4.93 -14.90 5.80
CA GLU A 62 -4.65 -13.51 5.53
C GLU A 62 -4.23 -13.32 4.08
N VAL A 63 -4.79 -12.28 3.45
CA VAL A 63 -4.37 -11.85 2.12
C VAL A 63 -3.83 -10.45 2.24
N GLU A 64 -2.64 -10.24 1.71
CA GLU A 64 -2.01 -8.93 1.74
C GLU A 64 -1.71 -8.45 0.33
N ILE A 65 -1.83 -7.15 0.15
CA ILE A 65 -1.42 -6.49 -1.08
C ILE A 65 -0.26 -5.59 -0.72
N GLU A 66 0.89 -5.87 -1.31
CA GLU A 66 2.11 -5.12 -1.00
C GLU A 66 2.55 -4.30 -2.20
N LEU A 67 2.93 -3.06 -1.92
CA LEU A 67 3.57 -2.19 -2.90
C LEU A 67 4.96 -1.91 -2.37
N ARG A 68 5.97 -2.29 -3.11
CA ARG A 68 7.34 -2.25 -2.63
C ARG A 68 8.24 -1.53 -3.60
N TRP A 69 9.06 -0.63 -3.07
CA TRP A 69 10.01 0.11 -3.90
C TRP A 69 11.15 0.58 -3.02
N LYS A 70 12.26 0.93 -3.66
CA LYS A 70 13.38 1.52 -2.93
C LYS A 70 13.25 3.02 -2.94
N ARG A 71 13.44 3.63 -1.77
CA ARG A 71 13.43 5.08 -1.66
C ARG A 71 14.61 5.65 -2.41
N ARG A 72 14.37 6.69 -3.17
CA ARG A 72 15.45 7.37 -3.84
C ARG A 72 16.07 8.37 -2.87
N GLN A 73 17.39 8.47 -2.93
CA GLN A 73 18.12 9.43 -2.12
C GLN A 73 18.51 10.57 -3.05
N GLY A 74 18.08 11.74 -2.69
CA GLY A 74 18.27 12.87 -3.55
C GLY A 74 19.49 13.69 -3.28
#